data_c10e35ddca57321cbf72729127a8c326
#
_entry.id   c10e35ddca57321cbf72729127a8c326
#
_cell.length_a   1.000
_cell.length_b   1.000
_cell.length_c   1.000
_cell.angle_alpha   90.00
_cell.angle_beta   90.00
_cell.angle_gamma   90.00
#
_symmetry.space_group_name_H-M   'P 1'
#
loop_
_entity.id
_entity.type
_entity.pdbx_description
1 polymer ?
#
loop_
_entity_poly.entity_id
_entity_poly.type
_entity_poly.pdbx_seq_one_letter_code
_entity_poly.pdbx_strand_id
1 'polypeptide(L)'
;TNIFKKKIDKKNLINLLNKKKTSLEDYMKKENYGLYEEAKQFSESLKVKSSKKLKKIEYNLGGGGAYNLIYFLTRKIKPKIILETGVAAGYSSSAFLEAIHRNKIGKLFSSDFPYFRIPNPVKFIGILVDDKYKKNWKLFLDGDEIKKNKIKKNLKKKI
;
A
#
# COMPACT_ATOMS: atom_id res chain seq x y z
N THR A 1 13.86 22.12 34.43
CA THR A 1 12.68 22.54 33.64
C THR A 1 11.69 21.38 33.60
N ASN A 2 10.68 21.44 34.50
CA ASN A 2 9.57 20.47 34.58
C ASN A 2 8.64 20.67 33.39
N ILE A 3 8.78 19.84 32.36
CA ILE A 3 7.79 19.72 31.28
C ILE A 3 6.61 18.91 31.85
N PHE A 4 5.50 19.57 32.08
CA PHE A 4 4.23 19.01 32.53
C PHE A 4 3.85 17.79 31.66
N LYS A 5 4.01 16.59 32.17
CA LYS A 5 3.32 15.39 31.67
C LYS A 5 1.86 15.56 32.04
N LYS A 6 1.06 16.23 31.21
CA LYS A 6 -0.39 16.24 31.33
C LYS A 6 -0.86 14.78 31.19
N LYS A 7 -1.28 14.18 32.32
CA LYS A 7 -1.84 12.83 32.34
C LYS A 7 -3.10 12.87 31.48
N ILE A 8 -3.02 12.35 30.25
CA ILE A 8 -4.18 12.29 29.37
C ILE A 8 -5.17 11.31 30.02
N ASP A 9 -6.32 11.82 30.40
CA ASP A 9 -7.40 11.00 30.94
C ASP A 9 -7.89 10.05 29.84
N LYS A 10 -7.64 8.75 30.06
CA LYS A 10 -7.96 7.67 29.11
C LYS A 10 -9.44 7.69 28.72
N LYS A 11 -10.34 8.03 29.63
CA LYS A 11 -11.78 8.12 29.39
C LYS A 11 -12.13 9.28 28.47
N ASN A 12 -11.50 10.43 28.67
CA ASN A 12 -11.67 11.60 27.81
C ASN A 12 -11.09 11.37 26.42
N LEU A 13 -9.94 10.68 26.31
CA LEU A 13 -9.36 10.31 25.02
C LEU A 13 -10.27 9.35 24.25
N ILE A 14 -10.81 8.30 24.91
CA ILE A 14 -11.74 7.34 24.29
C ILE A 14 -13.02 8.06 23.84
N ASN A 15 -13.58 8.94 24.65
CA ASN A 15 -14.76 9.74 24.28
C ASN A 15 -14.48 10.67 23.08
N LEU A 16 -13.30 11.28 23.03
CA LEU A 16 -12.89 12.13 21.93
C LEU A 16 -12.70 11.34 20.62
N LEU A 17 -12.11 10.15 20.72
CA LEU A 17 -11.93 9.23 19.60
C LEU A 17 -13.28 8.72 19.07
N ASN A 18 -14.20 8.37 19.99
CA ASN A 18 -15.55 7.91 19.62
C ASN A 18 -16.40 9.03 18.96
N LYS A 19 -16.28 10.27 19.43
CA LYS A 19 -16.96 11.43 18.81
C LYS A 19 -16.44 11.78 17.42
N LYS A 20 -15.18 11.46 17.11
CA LYS A 20 -14.54 11.73 15.83
C LYS A 20 -14.47 10.50 14.91
N LYS A 21 -15.12 9.40 15.28
CA LYS A 21 -15.05 8.15 14.52
C LYS A 21 -15.85 8.30 13.22
N THR A 22 -15.16 8.73 12.19
CA THR A 22 -15.65 8.66 10.81
C THR A 22 -15.16 7.35 10.21
N SER A 23 -16.02 6.60 9.53
CA SER A 23 -15.57 5.42 8.81
C SER A 23 -14.64 5.84 7.67
N LEU A 24 -13.73 4.95 7.25
CA LEU A 24 -12.88 5.19 6.08
C LEU A 24 -13.72 5.47 4.83
N GLU A 25 -14.85 4.80 4.74
CA GLU A 25 -15.78 4.96 3.64
C GLU A 25 -16.43 6.34 3.63
N ASP A 26 -16.95 6.80 4.78
CA ASP A 26 -17.53 8.14 4.91
C ASP A 26 -16.50 9.23 4.65
N TYR A 27 -15.26 9.03 5.12
CA TYR A 27 -14.16 9.93 4.81
C TYR A 27 -13.93 10.04 3.29
N MET A 28 -13.79 8.92 2.58
CA MET A 28 -13.55 8.93 1.14
C MET A 28 -14.71 9.55 0.36
N LYS A 29 -15.96 9.23 0.75
CA LYS A 29 -17.17 9.81 0.15
C LYS A 29 -17.23 11.33 0.30
N LYS A 30 -16.96 11.81 1.51
CA LYS A 30 -16.95 13.24 1.83
C LYS A 30 -15.86 13.99 1.06
N GLU A 31 -14.67 13.38 0.96
CA GLU A 31 -13.53 14.00 0.30
C GLU A 31 -13.66 14.07 -1.23
N ASN A 32 -14.15 13.01 -1.86
CA ASN A 32 -14.44 12.95 -3.29
C ASN A 32 -15.26 11.69 -3.63
N TYR A 33 -16.55 11.86 -3.83
CA TYR A 33 -17.45 10.75 -4.08
C TYR A 33 -17.13 9.98 -5.37
N GLY A 34 -16.81 10.67 -6.47
CA GLY A 34 -16.46 10.01 -7.73
C GLY A 34 -15.20 9.15 -7.61
N LEU A 35 -14.21 9.65 -6.89
CA LEU A 35 -12.97 8.90 -6.63
C LEU A 35 -13.19 7.75 -5.63
N TYR A 36 -14.12 7.90 -4.69
CA TYR A 36 -14.55 6.80 -3.81
C TYR A 36 -15.16 5.65 -4.62
N GLU A 37 -16.09 5.93 -5.55
CA GLU A 37 -16.69 4.90 -6.41
C GLU A 37 -15.63 4.22 -7.29
N GLU A 38 -14.68 4.98 -7.84
CA GLU A 38 -13.54 4.43 -8.59
C GLU A 38 -12.69 3.48 -7.72
N ALA A 39 -12.38 3.88 -6.48
CA ALA A 39 -11.62 3.06 -5.54
C ALA A 39 -12.37 1.78 -5.12
N LYS A 40 -13.68 1.86 -4.97
CA LYS A 40 -14.55 0.72 -4.67
C LYS A 40 -14.54 -0.29 -5.81
N GLN A 41 -14.77 0.15 -7.05
CA GLN A 41 -14.72 -0.70 -8.25
C GLN A 41 -13.35 -1.38 -8.41
N PHE A 42 -12.26 -0.62 -8.21
CA PHE A 42 -10.91 -1.17 -8.21
C PHE A 42 -10.77 -2.28 -7.15
N SER A 43 -11.23 -2.01 -5.93
CA SER A 43 -11.15 -2.92 -4.79
C SER A 43 -11.88 -4.25 -5.07
N GLU A 44 -13.09 -4.18 -5.61
CA GLU A 44 -13.90 -5.35 -5.99
C GLU A 44 -13.20 -6.16 -7.09
N SER A 45 -12.69 -5.50 -8.12
CA SER A 45 -11.94 -6.14 -9.20
C SER A 45 -10.67 -6.84 -8.68
N LEU A 46 -9.91 -6.19 -7.80
CA LEU A 46 -8.71 -6.77 -7.20
C LEU A 46 -9.06 -7.98 -6.33
N LYS A 47 -10.16 -7.92 -5.56
CA LYS A 47 -10.65 -9.04 -4.73
C LYS A 47 -10.97 -10.27 -5.57
N VAL A 48 -11.69 -10.10 -6.67
CA VAL A 48 -12.03 -11.20 -7.60
C VAL A 48 -10.78 -11.78 -8.24
N LYS A 49 -9.89 -10.93 -8.75
CA LYS A 49 -8.63 -11.34 -9.38
C LYS A 49 -7.71 -12.07 -8.40
N SER A 50 -7.52 -11.52 -7.20
CA SER A 50 -6.67 -12.13 -6.18
C SER A 50 -7.20 -13.49 -5.74
N SER A 51 -8.50 -13.61 -5.50
CA SER A 51 -9.14 -14.88 -5.15
C SER A 51 -8.89 -15.96 -6.22
N LYS A 52 -9.06 -15.64 -7.51
CA LYS A 52 -8.79 -16.58 -8.61
C LYS A 52 -7.32 -17.00 -8.69
N LYS A 53 -6.40 -16.04 -8.49
CA LYS A 53 -4.96 -16.30 -8.61
C LYS A 53 -4.43 -17.07 -7.40
N LEU A 54 -4.82 -16.68 -6.19
CA LEU A 54 -4.33 -17.26 -4.96
C LEU A 54 -4.91 -18.65 -4.66
N LYS A 55 -6.13 -18.97 -5.14
CA LYS A 55 -6.69 -20.33 -5.04
C LYS A 55 -5.80 -21.42 -5.68
N LYS A 56 -4.93 -21.06 -6.61
CA LYS A 56 -3.99 -21.98 -7.28
C LYS A 56 -2.66 -22.14 -6.53
N ILE A 57 -2.52 -21.49 -5.38
CA ILE A 57 -1.30 -21.47 -4.59
C ILE A 57 -1.59 -22.13 -3.25
N GLU A 58 -0.80 -23.15 -2.92
CA GLU A 58 -0.95 -23.94 -1.68
C GLU A 58 -0.50 -23.18 -0.42
N TYR A 59 0.19 -22.07 -0.59
CA TYR A 59 0.78 -21.30 0.49
C TYR A 59 -0.09 -20.11 0.86
N ASN A 60 -0.17 -19.82 2.18
CA ASN A 60 -0.75 -18.57 2.66
C ASN A 60 0.23 -17.43 2.45
N LEU A 61 -0.04 -16.58 1.47
CA LEU A 61 0.79 -15.42 1.14
C LEU A 61 0.36 -14.14 1.88
N GLY A 62 -0.48 -14.26 2.88
CA GLY A 62 -1.07 -13.12 3.59
C GLY A 62 -2.26 -12.51 2.86
N GLY A 63 -2.94 -11.60 3.54
CA GLY A 63 -4.07 -10.84 3.01
C GLY A 63 -3.71 -9.40 2.67
N GLY A 64 -4.64 -8.70 2.06
CA GLY A 64 -4.54 -7.25 1.84
C GLY A 64 -5.45 -6.47 2.77
N GLY A 65 -4.98 -5.33 3.26
CA GLY A 65 -5.76 -4.39 4.07
C GLY A 65 -5.82 -3.01 3.44
N ALA A 66 -6.96 -2.34 3.57
CA ALA A 66 -7.17 -0.94 3.20
C ALA A 66 -6.68 -0.52 1.78
N TYR A 67 -6.57 -1.46 0.85
CA TYR A 67 -6.07 -1.18 -0.50
C TYR A 67 -6.98 -0.25 -1.32
N ASN A 68 -8.27 -0.17 -0.99
CA ASN A 68 -9.20 0.84 -1.50
C ASN A 68 -8.79 2.26 -1.07
N LEU A 69 -8.44 2.45 0.22
CA LEU A 69 -7.94 3.72 0.74
C LEU A 69 -6.59 4.08 0.13
N ILE A 70 -5.68 3.11 0.01
CA ILE A 70 -4.38 3.30 -0.64
C ILE A 70 -4.56 3.80 -2.08
N TYR A 71 -5.44 3.15 -2.82
CA TYR A 71 -5.80 3.57 -4.18
C TYR A 71 -6.35 4.99 -4.19
N PHE A 72 -7.38 5.28 -3.37
CA PHE A 72 -8.02 6.58 -3.27
C PHE A 72 -7.02 7.70 -2.98
N LEU A 73 -6.18 7.53 -1.94
CA LEU A 73 -5.19 8.54 -1.56
C LEU A 73 -4.14 8.74 -2.66
N THR A 74 -3.67 7.67 -3.28
CA THR A 74 -2.70 7.76 -4.39
C THR A 74 -3.29 8.51 -5.59
N ARG A 75 -4.56 8.26 -5.93
CA ARG A 75 -5.27 8.97 -6.99
C ARG A 75 -5.43 10.45 -6.66
N LYS A 76 -5.77 10.76 -5.40
CA LYS A 76 -6.02 12.13 -4.92
C LYS A 76 -4.74 12.94 -4.84
N ILE A 77 -3.68 12.39 -4.23
CA ILE A 77 -2.43 13.11 -3.93
C ILE A 77 -1.51 13.19 -5.15
N LYS A 78 -1.58 12.19 -6.06
CA LYS A 78 -0.73 12.06 -7.27
C LYS A 78 0.78 12.15 -6.95
N PRO A 79 1.29 11.34 -6.01
CA PRO A 79 2.68 11.41 -5.59
C PRO A 79 3.61 11.03 -6.75
N LYS A 80 4.76 11.72 -6.86
CA LYS A 80 5.81 11.37 -7.83
C LYS A 80 6.60 10.14 -7.42
N ILE A 81 6.75 9.92 -6.11
CA ILE A 81 7.49 8.80 -5.52
C ILE A 81 6.69 8.23 -4.38
N ILE A 82 6.56 6.90 -4.36
CA ILE A 82 5.98 6.14 -3.27
C ILE A 82 7.02 5.14 -2.78
N LEU A 83 7.16 5.03 -1.47
CA LEU A 83 7.97 4.01 -0.80
C LEU A 83 7.05 3.06 -0.07
N GLU A 84 7.27 1.77 -0.25
CA GLU A 84 6.52 0.69 0.37
C GLU A 84 7.49 -0.29 1.05
N THR A 85 7.19 -0.67 2.27
CA THR A 85 7.85 -1.75 2.98
C THR A 85 6.85 -2.88 3.22
N GLY A 86 7.24 -4.10 2.87
CA GLY A 86 6.34 -5.25 2.92
C GLY A 86 5.38 -5.30 1.73
N VAL A 87 5.67 -6.16 0.77
CA VAL A 87 4.89 -6.36 -0.46
C VAL A 87 3.96 -7.56 -0.32
N ALA A 88 4.47 -8.65 0.25
CA ALA A 88 3.79 -9.94 0.33
C ALA A 88 3.21 -10.34 -1.05
N ALA A 89 1.93 -10.74 -1.13
CA ALA A 89 1.28 -11.05 -2.40
C ALA A 89 1.11 -9.83 -3.34
N GLY A 90 1.22 -8.59 -2.82
CA GLY A 90 1.18 -7.37 -3.63
C GLY A 90 -0.19 -6.69 -3.73
N TYR A 91 -1.03 -6.78 -2.71
CA TYR A 91 -2.32 -6.06 -2.69
C TYR A 91 -2.13 -4.54 -2.67
N SER A 92 -1.33 -4.03 -1.75
CA SER A 92 -1.01 -2.60 -1.65
C SER A 92 -0.23 -2.12 -2.87
N SER A 93 0.76 -2.90 -3.31
CA SER A 93 1.53 -2.61 -4.53
C SER A 93 0.62 -2.49 -5.76
N SER A 94 -0.38 -3.38 -5.89
CA SER A 94 -1.36 -3.31 -6.99
C SER A 94 -2.21 -2.04 -6.91
N ALA A 95 -2.59 -1.61 -5.70
CA ALA A 95 -3.35 -0.39 -5.50
C ALA A 95 -2.54 0.87 -5.86
N PHE A 96 -1.29 0.95 -5.40
CA PHE A 96 -0.39 2.04 -5.76
C PHE A 96 -0.16 2.11 -7.27
N LEU A 97 0.14 0.97 -7.89
CA LEU A 97 0.53 0.92 -9.29
C LEU A 97 -0.63 1.17 -10.25
N GLU A 98 -1.83 0.67 -9.96
CA GLU A 98 -3.02 1.01 -10.73
C GLU A 98 -3.32 2.50 -10.66
N ALA A 99 -3.25 3.08 -9.44
CA ALA A 99 -3.46 4.50 -9.23
C ALA A 99 -2.40 5.37 -9.94
N ILE A 100 -1.12 4.98 -9.88
CA ILE A 100 -0.01 5.61 -10.63
C ILE A 100 -0.29 5.57 -12.14
N HIS A 101 -0.73 4.42 -12.64
CA HIS A 101 -1.05 4.25 -14.06
C HIS A 101 -2.15 5.21 -14.51
N ARG A 102 -3.25 5.30 -13.76
CA ARG A 102 -4.35 6.22 -14.06
C ARG A 102 -3.98 7.69 -13.90
N ASN A 103 -3.10 8.00 -12.96
CA ASN A 103 -2.56 9.35 -12.79
C ASN A 103 -1.57 9.76 -13.89
N LYS A 104 -1.02 8.79 -14.64
CA LYS A 104 0.06 8.97 -15.61
C LYS A 104 1.35 9.58 -14.99
N ILE A 105 1.47 9.55 -13.67
CA ILE A 105 2.61 10.08 -12.91
C ILE A 105 2.87 9.22 -11.69
N GLY A 106 4.16 9.10 -11.32
CA GLY A 106 4.62 8.43 -10.11
C GLY A 106 5.40 7.15 -10.39
N LYS A 107 6.17 6.75 -9.37
CA LYS A 107 6.92 5.50 -9.31
C LYS A 107 6.80 4.90 -7.92
N LEU A 108 6.66 3.58 -7.86
CA LEU A 108 6.66 2.80 -6.64
C LEU A 108 8.03 2.14 -6.45
N PHE A 109 8.60 2.32 -5.27
CA PHE A 109 9.78 1.63 -4.78
C PHE A 109 9.37 0.80 -3.59
N SER A 110 9.46 -0.52 -3.72
CA SER A 110 9.05 -1.44 -2.66
C SER A 110 10.23 -2.25 -2.17
N SER A 111 10.25 -2.55 -0.88
CA SER A 111 11.17 -3.50 -0.30
C SER A 111 10.43 -4.61 0.43
N ASP A 112 10.96 -5.84 0.31
CA ASP A 112 10.42 -7.01 1.02
C ASP A 112 11.53 -8.03 1.29
N PHE A 113 11.21 -8.97 2.17
CA PHE A 113 11.98 -10.19 2.36
C PHE A 113 11.29 -11.37 1.69
N PRO A 114 12.03 -12.30 1.09
CA PRO A 114 11.46 -13.54 0.61
C PRO A 114 10.80 -14.35 1.75
N TYR A 115 9.72 -15.06 1.43
CA TYR A 115 9.05 -15.94 2.40
C TYR A 115 10.00 -17.05 2.87
N PHE A 116 10.23 -17.15 4.18
CA PHE A 116 11.25 -18.06 4.75
C PHE A 116 10.96 -19.55 4.59
N ARG A 117 9.71 -19.95 4.43
CA ARG A 117 9.28 -21.36 4.45
C ARG A 117 8.61 -21.81 3.17
N ILE A 118 8.80 -21.10 2.09
CA ILE A 118 8.19 -21.38 0.78
C ILE A 118 9.29 -21.64 -0.24
N PRO A 119 9.23 -22.75 -1.01
CA PRO A 119 10.16 -22.98 -2.12
C PRO A 119 10.05 -21.87 -3.19
N ASN A 120 11.20 -21.42 -3.69
CA ASN A 120 11.26 -20.33 -4.68
C ASN A 120 10.46 -19.07 -4.28
N PRO A 121 10.70 -18.52 -3.07
CA PRO A 121 9.81 -17.55 -2.44
C PRO A 121 9.68 -16.26 -3.23
N VAL A 122 10.71 -15.87 -3.97
CA VAL A 122 10.76 -14.62 -4.75
C VAL A 122 9.64 -14.53 -5.77
N LYS A 123 9.22 -15.65 -6.37
CA LYS A 123 8.17 -15.69 -7.40
C LYS A 123 6.78 -15.31 -6.86
N PHE A 124 6.59 -15.36 -5.54
CA PHE A 124 5.31 -15.07 -4.91
C PHE A 124 5.19 -13.60 -4.45
N ILE A 125 6.33 -12.90 -4.34
CA ILE A 125 6.32 -11.50 -3.93
C ILE A 125 5.75 -10.65 -5.06
N GLY A 126 4.67 -9.94 -4.74
CA GLY A 126 3.99 -9.09 -5.71
C GLY A 126 3.29 -9.86 -6.84
N ILE A 127 2.97 -11.13 -6.61
CA ILE A 127 2.32 -11.99 -7.64
C ILE A 127 1.00 -11.42 -8.14
N LEU A 128 0.31 -10.58 -7.37
CA LEU A 128 -0.94 -9.92 -7.77
C LEU A 128 -0.73 -8.72 -8.68
N VAL A 129 0.50 -8.20 -8.77
CA VAL A 129 0.80 -7.04 -9.62
C VAL A 129 0.75 -7.43 -11.09
N ASP A 130 0.05 -6.67 -11.91
CA ASP A 130 0.01 -6.86 -13.36
C ASP A 130 1.33 -6.44 -14.01
N ASP A 131 1.78 -7.23 -15.00
CA ASP A 131 3.04 -6.97 -15.72
C ASP A 131 3.04 -5.59 -16.39
N LYS A 132 1.90 -5.13 -16.90
CA LYS A 132 1.75 -3.81 -17.52
C LYS A 132 2.13 -2.64 -16.62
N TYR A 133 2.12 -2.83 -15.30
CA TYR A 133 2.47 -1.79 -14.32
C TYR A 133 3.92 -1.86 -13.85
N LYS A 134 4.64 -2.96 -14.12
CA LYS A 134 6.02 -3.19 -13.63
C LYS A 134 7.02 -2.13 -14.08
N LYS A 135 6.77 -1.44 -15.19
CA LYS A 135 7.59 -0.30 -15.65
C LYS A 135 7.67 0.87 -14.64
N ASN A 136 6.65 1.01 -13.81
CA ASN A 136 6.60 2.03 -12.75
C ASN A 136 6.95 1.49 -11.37
N TRP A 137 7.39 0.23 -11.28
CA TRP A 137 7.69 -0.45 -10.04
C TRP A 137 9.16 -0.88 -9.95
N LYS A 138 9.78 -0.60 -8.82
CA LYS A 138 11.11 -1.11 -8.48
C LYS A 138 11.03 -1.86 -7.17
N LEU A 139 11.18 -3.19 -7.26
CA LEU A 139 11.16 -4.11 -6.13
C LEU A 139 12.59 -4.47 -5.72
N PHE A 140 12.83 -4.46 -4.43
CA PHE A 140 14.08 -4.85 -3.80
C PHE A 140 13.84 -5.97 -2.81
N LEU A 141 14.65 -7.02 -2.81
CA LEU A 141 14.43 -8.26 -2.06
C LEU A 141 15.53 -8.61 -1.04
N ASP A 142 16.47 -7.70 -0.80
CA ASP A 142 17.64 -7.99 0.03
C ASP A 142 17.58 -7.43 1.48
N GLY A 143 16.40 -7.03 1.97
CA GLY A 143 16.23 -6.42 3.29
C GLY A 143 16.37 -4.89 3.34
N ASP A 144 15.85 -4.26 4.39
CA ASP A 144 15.65 -2.80 4.43
C ASP A 144 16.95 -1.99 4.62
N GLU A 145 17.96 -2.51 5.32
CA GLU A 145 19.18 -1.76 5.61
C GLU A 145 20.10 -1.58 4.39
N ILE A 146 20.31 -2.64 3.62
CA ILE A 146 21.15 -2.60 2.41
C ILE A 146 20.56 -1.67 1.36
N LYS A 147 19.25 -1.44 1.40
CA LYS A 147 18.48 -0.72 0.38
C LYS A 147 18.28 0.74 0.65
N LYS A 148 18.29 1.16 1.91
CA LYS A 148 18.23 2.59 2.25
C LYS A 148 19.24 3.40 1.44
N ASN A 149 20.43 2.84 1.25
CA ASN A 149 21.49 3.44 0.46
C ASN A 149 21.25 3.30 -1.06
N LYS A 150 20.72 2.15 -1.55
CA LYS A 150 20.38 1.96 -2.96
C LYS A 150 19.21 2.84 -3.39
N ILE A 151 18.18 2.98 -2.54
CA ILE A 151 17.03 3.86 -2.79
C ILE A 151 17.48 5.31 -2.82
N LYS A 152 18.26 5.78 -1.81
CA LYS A 152 18.83 7.14 -1.79
C LYS A 152 19.66 7.43 -3.04
N LYS A 153 20.49 6.48 -3.50
CA LYS A 153 21.33 6.64 -4.71
C LYS A 153 20.48 6.73 -5.99
N ASN A 154 19.36 6.00 -6.05
CA ASN A 154 18.44 6.05 -7.20
C ASN A 154 17.56 7.31 -7.21
N LEU A 155 17.22 7.85 -6.03
CA LEU A 155 16.49 9.11 -5.91
C LEU A 155 17.38 10.29 -6.32
N LYS A 156 18.65 10.33 -5.87
CA LYS A 156 19.62 11.40 -6.22
C LYS A 156 19.96 11.48 -7.72
N LYS A 157 19.80 10.39 -8.48
CA LYS A 157 20.04 10.39 -9.93
C LYS A 157 18.86 10.91 -10.76
N LYS A 158 17.74 11.31 -10.13
CA LYS A 158 16.47 11.67 -10.81
C LYS A 158 15.88 13.00 -10.35
N ILE A 159 16.60 13.72 -9.48
CA ILE A 159 16.36 15.10 -9.14
C ILE A 159 17.40 15.97 -9.87
#